data_89dc49544ba5ff842bd3522af87db0c1
#
_entry.id   89dc49544ba5ff842bd3522af87db0c1
#
_cell.length_a   1.000
_cell.length_b   1.000
_cell.length_c   1.000
_cell.angle_alpha   90.00
_cell.angle_beta   90.00
_cell.angle_gamma   90.00
#
_symmetry.space_group_name_H-M   'P 1'
#
loop_
_entity.id
_entity.type
_entity.pdbx_description
1 polymer ?
#
loop_
_entity_poly.entity_id
_entity_poly.type
_entity_poly.pdbx_seq_one_letter_code
_entity_poly.pdbx_strand_id
1 'polypeptide(L)'
;MKYILQIFAGSWHAEHDKPEDMIRKIEEISARIPVEKVIIGWNTDAAVYRTLGTYLHEKGIQMVLWLPVFTEISDVAETDQAVNLFGRPIETPVEQEGKAFVFSCPSSRRNIQAVKDVYERYFAECGFDGVFLDRVRSQSFVTGVSGVLSCGCENCRQVFRQKGVNTDAVREQYELKKDSLFDMSAYPADGQFVLEDPLAQRFFEAKEEIIAESVWDLSRFFKEKGLIVGLDLFTPVVSRFVGQNYGMITKYADFIKPMLYRRTDAPAGIGYEYALFEQHAPKARGRVSLPEGITLLETQLDAVGKVACGKYPGIEINYDKEIVRTDPDYIAKSLAAVRRHGFEGAALCWNIMEAPEAHIEAAARQENEQR
;
A
#
# COMPACT_ATOMS: atom_id res chain seq x y z
N MET A 1 8.55 -10.66 -18.57
CA MET A 1 7.64 -10.47 -17.41
C MET A 1 6.37 -9.79 -17.85
N LYS A 2 5.30 -9.91 -17.09
CA LYS A 2 4.07 -9.12 -17.27
C LYS A 2 4.14 -7.86 -16.42
N TYR A 3 3.58 -6.76 -16.91
CA TYR A 3 3.64 -5.49 -16.19
C TYR A 3 2.26 -4.97 -15.80
N ILE A 4 2.20 -4.39 -14.62
CA ILE A 4 1.08 -3.56 -14.18
C ILE A 4 1.52 -2.10 -14.32
N LEU A 5 0.71 -1.28 -14.98
CA LEU A 5 0.88 0.16 -14.99
C LEU A 5 -0.04 0.80 -13.94
N GLN A 6 0.42 1.84 -13.29
CA GLN A 6 -0.38 2.58 -12.31
C GLN A 6 -0.54 4.03 -12.77
N ILE A 7 -1.79 4.53 -12.76
CA ILE A 7 -2.17 5.89 -13.16
C ILE A 7 -2.99 6.52 -12.05
N PHE A 8 -2.56 7.69 -11.63
CA PHE A 8 -3.38 8.56 -10.79
C PHE A 8 -4.24 9.45 -11.69
N ALA A 9 -5.53 9.18 -11.75
CA ALA A 9 -6.48 9.89 -12.60
C ALA A 9 -7.04 11.17 -11.95
N GLY A 10 -6.41 11.67 -10.88
CA GLY A 10 -6.89 12.79 -10.09
C GLY A 10 -7.73 12.37 -8.89
N SER A 11 -7.82 13.25 -7.88
CA SER A 11 -8.69 13.06 -6.71
C SER A 11 -10.16 13.07 -7.11
N TRP A 12 -11.03 12.57 -6.26
CA TRP A 12 -12.48 12.34 -6.47
C TRP A 12 -13.18 13.25 -7.51
N HIS A 13 -13.27 14.55 -7.25
CA HIS A 13 -13.96 15.54 -8.09
C HIS A 13 -13.01 16.58 -8.68
N ALA A 14 -11.70 16.35 -8.59
CA ALA A 14 -10.70 17.25 -9.15
C ALA A 14 -10.61 17.14 -10.68
N GLU A 15 -9.90 18.05 -11.30
CA GLU A 15 -9.47 17.91 -12.69
C GLU A 15 -8.61 16.65 -12.83
N HIS A 16 -8.70 16.02 -13.98
CA HIS A 16 -7.97 14.80 -14.33
C HIS A 16 -7.31 14.94 -15.70
N ASP A 17 -6.33 14.10 -15.96
CA ASP A 17 -5.76 13.97 -17.30
C ASP A 17 -6.82 13.51 -18.31
N LYS A 18 -6.68 13.92 -19.55
CA LYS A 18 -7.60 13.49 -20.60
C LYS A 18 -7.43 12.00 -20.88
N PRO A 19 -8.52 11.25 -21.04
CA PRO A 19 -8.44 9.82 -21.37
C PRO A 19 -7.56 9.51 -22.58
N GLU A 20 -7.55 10.39 -23.60
CA GLU A 20 -6.75 10.24 -24.80
C GLU A 20 -5.24 10.33 -24.51
N ASP A 21 -4.83 11.17 -23.56
CA ASP A 21 -3.43 11.28 -23.15
C ASP A 21 -2.99 10.05 -22.37
N MET A 22 -3.85 9.53 -21.49
CA MET A 22 -3.62 8.27 -20.78
C MET A 22 -3.51 7.09 -21.77
N ILE A 23 -4.42 6.99 -22.73
CA ILE A 23 -4.40 5.95 -23.77
C ILE A 23 -3.09 6.02 -24.55
N ARG A 24 -2.70 7.21 -25.03
CA ARG A 24 -1.44 7.40 -25.75
C ARG A 24 -0.23 6.94 -24.93
N LYS A 25 -0.20 7.25 -23.64
CA LYS A 25 0.91 6.83 -22.74
C LYS A 25 0.91 5.32 -22.53
N ILE A 26 -0.24 4.71 -22.34
CA ILE A 26 -0.38 3.25 -22.23
C ILE A 26 0.05 2.57 -23.55
N GLU A 27 -0.36 3.10 -24.69
CA GLU A 27 0.00 2.56 -26.01
C GLU A 27 1.51 2.62 -26.26
N GLU A 28 2.12 3.75 -25.93
CA GLU A 28 3.57 3.94 -26.01
C GLU A 28 4.33 2.89 -25.18
N ILE A 29 3.89 2.63 -23.95
CA ILE A 29 4.53 1.66 -23.06
C ILE A 29 4.23 0.23 -23.50
N SER A 30 2.98 -0.09 -23.85
CA SER A 30 2.56 -1.44 -24.24
C SER A 30 3.17 -1.92 -25.57
N ALA A 31 3.56 -0.99 -26.44
CA ALA A 31 4.35 -1.30 -27.63
C ALA A 31 5.76 -1.83 -27.31
N ARG A 32 6.28 -1.58 -26.11
CA ARG A 32 7.65 -1.89 -25.69
C ARG A 32 7.73 -3.03 -24.66
N ILE A 33 6.73 -3.16 -23.79
CA ILE A 33 6.67 -4.17 -22.74
C ILE A 33 5.27 -4.79 -22.65
N PRO A 34 5.15 -6.08 -22.23
CA PRO A 34 3.84 -6.75 -22.13
C PRO A 34 3.07 -6.26 -20.91
N VAL A 35 2.10 -5.39 -21.13
CA VAL A 35 1.19 -4.87 -20.09
C VAL A 35 0.03 -5.83 -19.91
N GLU A 36 -0.22 -6.25 -18.66
CA GLU A 36 -1.32 -7.14 -18.29
C GLU A 36 -2.49 -6.39 -17.65
N LYS A 37 -2.19 -5.41 -16.82
CA LYS A 37 -3.20 -4.64 -16.08
C LYS A 37 -2.83 -3.16 -16.04
N VAL A 38 -3.85 -2.32 -15.99
CA VAL A 38 -3.74 -0.90 -15.64
C VAL A 38 -4.54 -0.65 -14.37
N ILE A 39 -3.85 -0.27 -13.31
CA ILE A 39 -4.46 0.21 -12.06
C ILE A 39 -4.68 1.72 -12.22
N ILE A 40 -5.93 2.17 -12.10
CA ILE A 40 -6.29 3.56 -12.31
C ILE A 40 -7.34 4.02 -11.29
N GLY A 41 -7.22 5.19 -10.81
CA GLY A 41 -8.21 5.83 -9.91
C GLY A 41 -7.68 7.15 -9.40
N TRP A 42 -8.47 7.83 -8.59
CA TRP A 42 -9.81 7.53 -8.03
C TRP A 42 -10.81 8.65 -8.33
N ASN A 43 -10.65 9.33 -9.46
CA ASN A 43 -11.61 10.34 -9.92
C ASN A 43 -13.01 9.74 -10.12
N THR A 44 -14.06 10.52 -9.91
CA THR A 44 -15.46 10.03 -10.02
C THR A 44 -16.08 10.23 -11.39
N ASP A 45 -15.34 10.75 -12.38
CA ASP A 45 -15.84 10.87 -13.75
C ASP A 45 -15.87 9.50 -14.45
N ALA A 46 -17.05 8.90 -14.48
CA ALA A 46 -17.27 7.62 -15.13
C ALA A 46 -16.95 7.61 -16.64
N ALA A 47 -16.95 8.76 -17.32
CA ALA A 47 -16.64 8.83 -18.74
C ALA A 47 -15.16 8.50 -19.01
N VAL A 48 -14.26 8.89 -18.09
CA VAL A 48 -12.84 8.55 -18.16
C VAL A 48 -12.66 7.04 -18.21
N TYR A 49 -13.25 6.33 -17.26
CA TYR A 49 -13.11 4.88 -17.14
C TYR A 49 -13.77 4.12 -18.28
N ARG A 50 -14.96 4.55 -18.75
CA ARG A 50 -15.59 3.91 -19.91
C ARG A 50 -14.76 4.03 -21.18
N THR A 51 -14.16 5.21 -21.40
CA THR A 51 -13.27 5.44 -22.55
C THR A 51 -12.02 4.56 -22.46
N LEU A 52 -11.36 4.57 -21.30
CA LEU A 52 -10.17 3.74 -21.07
C LEU A 52 -10.49 2.24 -21.11
N GLY A 53 -11.60 1.81 -20.48
CA GLY A 53 -12.02 0.41 -20.46
C GLY A 53 -12.26 -0.14 -21.86
N THR A 54 -12.92 0.62 -22.75
CA THR A 54 -13.10 0.22 -24.15
C THR A 54 -11.74 -0.07 -24.81
N TYR A 55 -10.80 0.87 -24.73
CA TYR A 55 -9.47 0.71 -25.30
C TYR A 55 -8.71 -0.48 -24.71
N LEU A 56 -8.68 -0.59 -23.36
CA LEU A 56 -7.92 -1.62 -22.65
C LEU A 56 -8.45 -3.03 -22.97
N HIS A 57 -9.76 -3.21 -22.97
CA HIS A 57 -10.39 -4.49 -23.28
C HIS A 57 -10.13 -4.93 -24.75
N GLU A 58 -10.15 -4.00 -25.71
CA GLU A 58 -9.75 -4.29 -27.09
C GLU A 58 -8.30 -4.78 -27.22
N LYS A 59 -7.43 -4.37 -26.29
CA LYS A 59 -6.02 -4.82 -26.22
C LYS A 59 -5.82 -6.05 -25.34
N GLY A 60 -6.87 -6.56 -24.69
CA GLY A 60 -6.77 -7.67 -23.74
C GLY A 60 -6.07 -7.29 -22.42
N ILE A 61 -6.09 -6.01 -22.05
CA ILE A 61 -5.50 -5.47 -20.81
C ILE A 61 -6.62 -5.28 -19.79
N GLN A 62 -6.41 -5.77 -18.58
CA GLN A 62 -7.38 -5.62 -17.49
C GLN A 62 -7.34 -4.19 -16.91
N MET A 63 -8.52 -3.60 -16.70
CA MET A 63 -8.69 -2.33 -16.01
C MET A 63 -9.06 -2.56 -14.56
N VAL A 64 -8.22 -2.09 -13.63
CA VAL A 64 -8.37 -2.31 -12.19
C VAL A 64 -8.53 -0.99 -11.47
N LEU A 65 -9.62 -0.84 -10.71
CA LEU A 65 -9.90 0.38 -9.96
C LEU A 65 -8.91 0.53 -8.80
N TRP A 66 -8.17 1.62 -8.75
CA TRP A 66 -7.41 2.03 -7.57
C TRP A 66 -8.34 2.69 -6.56
N LEU A 67 -8.62 2.01 -5.45
CA LEU A 67 -9.59 2.45 -4.45
C LEU A 67 -8.93 2.59 -3.07
N PRO A 68 -8.77 3.81 -2.54
CA PRO A 68 -8.33 4.01 -1.15
C PRO A 68 -9.43 3.53 -0.19
N VAL A 69 -9.01 2.86 0.91
CA VAL A 69 -9.95 2.22 1.85
C VAL A 69 -10.09 2.99 3.16
N PHE A 70 -8.99 3.21 3.87
CA PHE A 70 -9.05 3.87 5.18
C PHE A 70 -8.57 5.32 5.18
N THR A 71 -8.52 5.94 4.00
CA THR A 71 -8.23 7.37 3.80
C THR A 71 -9.10 7.89 2.67
N GLU A 72 -9.14 9.18 2.45
CA GLU A 72 -9.83 9.89 1.36
C GLU A 72 -11.31 9.50 1.11
N ILE A 73 -11.76 8.33 1.50
CA ILE A 73 -13.20 7.97 1.45
C ILE A 73 -14.04 9.00 2.23
N SER A 74 -13.46 9.60 3.27
CA SER A 74 -14.10 10.69 4.02
C SER A 74 -14.38 11.94 3.19
N ASP A 75 -13.80 12.10 2.03
CA ASP A 75 -14.07 13.21 1.13
C ASP A 75 -15.40 13.04 0.37
N VAL A 76 -15.90 11.82 0.24
CA VAL A 76 -17.10 11.46 -0.55
C VAL A 76 -18.15 10.69 0.24
N ALA A 77 -17.84 10.27 1.47
CA ALA A 77 -18.76 9.58 2.37
C ALA A 77 -18.47 9.93 3.84
N GLU A 78 -19.47 9.80 4.69
CA GLU A 78 -19.26 9.95 6.13
C GLU A 78 -18.54 8.74 6.72
N THR A 79 -17.45 8.99 7.46
CA THR A 79 -16.61 7.96 8.07
C THR A 79 -16.34 8.24 9.54
N ASP A 80 -16.09 7.17 10.30
CA ASP A 80 -15.58 7.26 11.66
C ASP A 80 -14.06 7.40 11.59
N GLN A 81 -13.54 8.53 12.01
CA GLN A 81 -12.10 8.80 11.99
C GLN A 81 -11.35 7.97 13.04
N ALA A 82 -10.14 7.58 12.72
CA ALA A 82 -9.23 6.95 13.67
C ALA A 82 -8.74 7.97 14.71
N VAL A 83 -8.71 7.56 15.97
CA VAL A 83 -8.16 8.35 17.08
C VAL A 83 -7.03 7.59 17.77
N ASN A 84 -6.14 8.30 18.42
CA ASN A 84 -5.06 7.66 19.21
C ASN A 84 -5.62 6.99 20.48
N LEU A 85 -4.77 6.25 21.21
CA LEU A 85 -5.20 5.58 22.46
C LEU A 85 -5.65 6.55 23.57
N PHE A 86 -5.39 7.85 23.43
CA PHE A 86 -5.86 8.90 24.34
C PHE A 86 -7.22 9.49 23.92
N GLY A 87 -7.85 8.95 22.86
CA GLY A 87 -9.12 9.43 22.32
C GLY A 87 -9.04 10.76 21.57
N ARG A 88 -7.85 11.16 21.13
CA ARG A 88 -7.61 12.43 20.40
C ARG A 88 -7.42 12.17 18.92
N PRO A 89 -7.80 13.11 18.06
CA PRO A 89 -7.42 13.08 16.64
C PRO A 89 -5.92 12.87 16.46
N ILE A 90 -5.53 12.20 15.41
CA ILE A 90 -4.14 11.95 15.09
C ILE A 90 -3.70 13.03 14.11
N GLU A 91 -2.74 13.83 14.53
CA GLU A 91 -2.12 14.84 13.67
C GLU A 91 -1.23 14.14 12.66
N THR A 92 -1.31 14.56 11.42
CA THR A 92 -0.43 14.08 10.36
C THR A 92 0.42 15.25 9.84
N PRO A 93 1.75 15.10 9.81
CA PRO A 93 2.63 16.11 9.25
C PRO A 93 2.66 16.07 7.71
N VAL A 94 2.00 15.08 7.10
CA VAL A 94 1.99 14.88 5.65
C VAL A 94 0.68 15.40 5.08
N GLU A 95 0.80 16.32 4.17
CA GLU A 95 -0.31 16.82 3.35
C GLU A 95 -0.16 16.30 1.93
N GLN A 96 -1.26 15.85 1.35
CA GLN A 96 -1.35 15.57 -0.07
C GLN A 96 -2.34 16.55 -0.68
N GLU A 97 -1.91 17.27 -1.70
CA GLU A 97 -2.71 18.32 -2.35
C GLU A 97 -3.27 19.37 -1.35
N GLY A 98 -2.47 19.70 -0.31
CA GLY A 98 -2.86 20.67 0.73
C GLY A 98 -3.89 20.17 1.74
N LYS A 99 -4.15 18.87 1.77
CA LYS A 99 -5.04 18.23 2.76
C LYS A 99 -4.27 17.28 3.68
N ALA A 100 -4.61 17.31 4.95
CA ALA A 100 -4.08 16.38 5.94
C ALA A 100 -4.50 14.94 5.61
N PHE A 101 -3.56 14.00 5.74
CA PHE A 101 -3.76 12.59 5.47
C PHE A 101 -4.50 11.91 6.62
N VAL A 102 -5.83 11.96 6.62
CA VAL A 102 -6.67 11.48 7.71
C VAL A 102 -7.09 10.02 7.51
N PHE A 103 -6.83 9.19 8.51
CA PHE A 103 -7.23 7.79 8.51
C PHE A 103 -8.59 7.56 9.17
N SER A 104 -9.39 6.70 8.57
CA SER A 104 -10.62 6.18 9.13
C SER A 104 -10.37 4.96 10.03
N CYS A 105 -11.28 4.70 10.97
CA CYS A 105 -11.20 3.56 11.88
C CYS A 105 -11.32 2.22 11.12
N PRO A 106 -10.32 1.32 11.17
CA PRO A 106 -10.34 0.08 10.39
C PRO A 106 -11.36 -0.96 10.87
N SER A 107 -11.80 -0.90 12.13
CA SER A 107 -12.82 -1.81 12.67
C SER A 107 -14.24 -1.27 12.59
N SER A 108 -14.45 -0.08 12.02
CA SER A 108 -15.79 0.48 11.84
C SER A 108 -16.51 -0.19 10.69
N ARG A 109 -17.65 -0.83 10.98
CA ARG A 109 -18.53 -1.37 9.94
C ARG A 109 -19.09 -0.29 9.02
N ARG A 110 -19.30 0.93 9.55
CA ARG A 110 -19.73 2.09 8.76
C ARG A 110 -18.68 2.43 7.70
N ASN A 111 -17.39 2.41 8.05
CA ASN A 111 -16.32 2.70 7.10
C ASN A 111 -16.22 1.63 6.01
N ILE A 112 -16.33 0.36 6.37
CA ILE A 112 -16.37 -0.74 5.38
C ILE A 112 -17.58 -0.59 4.45
N GLN A 113 -18.74 -0.24 5.00
CA GLN A 113 -19.94 0.01 4.18
C GLN A 113 -19.76 1.24 3.28
N ALA A 114 -19.15 2.31 3.78
CA ALA A 114 -18.86 3.51 2.99
C ALA A 114 -18.00 3.21 1.75
N VAL A 115 -16.99 2.35 1.88
CA VAL A 115 -16.17 1.91 0.72
C VAL A 115 -17.02 1.17 -0.31
N LYS A 116 -17.90 0.27 0.14
CA LYS A 116 -18.82 -0.46 -0.74
C LYS A 116 -19.80 0.49 -1.45
N ASP A 117 -20.39 1.43 -0.70
CA ASP A 117 -21.33 2.40 -1.23
C ASP A 117 -20.68 3.38 -2.24
N VAL A 118 -19.44 3.78 -1.99
CA VAL A 118 -18.64 4.60 -2.92
C VAL A 118 -18.39 3.84 -4.22
N TYR A 119 -18.01 2.56 -4.14
CA TYR A 119 -17.88 1.73 -5.33
C TYR A 119 -19.18 1.63 -6.11
N GLU A 120 -20.30 1.29 -5.44
CA GLU A 120 -21.61 1.15 -6.11
C GLU A 120 -22.05 2.45 -6.76
N ARG A 121 -21.82 3.57 -6.09
CA ARG A 121 -22.28 4.88 -6.55
C ARG A 121 -21.50 5.40 -7.76
N TYR A 122 -20.18 5.21 -7.79
CA TYR A 122 -19.32 5.88 -8.76
C TYR A 122 -18.67 4.94 -9.78
N PHE A 123 -18.49 3.66 -9.45
CA PHE A 123 -17.59 2.79 -10.21
C PHE A 123 -18.24 1.50 -10.74
N ALA A 124 -19.37 1.07 -10.20
CA ALA A 124 -20.01 -0.19 -10.57
C ALA A 124 -20.33 -0.31 -12.07
N GLU A 125 -20.67 0.81 -12.73
CA GLU A 125 -21.04 0.88 -14.14
C GLU A 125 -19.87 1.28 -15.06
N CYS A 126 -18.62 1.29 -14.55
CA CYS A 126 -17.46 1.75 -15.30
C CYS A 126 -16.70 0.65 -16.05
N GLY A 127 -17.09 -0.62 -15.87
CA GLY A 127 -16.49 -1.76 -16.59
C GLY A 127 -15.15 -2.21 -16.08
N PHE A 128 -14.85 -2.06 -14.79
CA PHE A 128 -13.63 -2.59 -14.19
C PHE A 128 -13.62 -4.11 -14.11
N ASP A 129 -12.47 -4.74 -14.37
CA ASP A 129 -12.22 -6.16 -14.18
C ASP A 129 -11.86 -6.51 -12.73
N GLY A 130 -11.46 -5.50 -11.95
CA GLY A 130 -11.06 -5.69 -10.58
C GLY A 130 -10.94 -4.41 -9.78
N VAL A 131 -10.63 -4.57 -8.50
CA VAL A 131 -10.31 -3.49 -7.57
C VAL A 131 -8.92 -3.69 -6.99
N PHE A 132 -8.21 -2.61 -6.80
CA PHE A 132 -6.92 -2.54 -6.12
C PHE A 132 -7.10 -1.71 -4.85
N LEU A 133 -7.18 -2.41 -3.72
CA LEU A 133 -7.45 -1.81 -2.42
C LEU A 133 -6.16 -1.23 -1.86
N ASP A 134 -6.08 0.08 -1.88
CA ASP A 134 -4.98 0.84 -1.31
C ASP A 134 -5.31 1.28 0.12
N ARG A 135 -4.27 1.52 0.92
CA ARG A 135 -4.39 2.02 2.29
C ARG A 135 -5.26 1.15 3.20
N VAL A 136 -5.28 -0.15 2.92
CA VAL A 136 -5.86 -1.20 3.78
C VAL A 136 -4.94 -1.45 4.98
N ARG A 137 -4.72 -0.40 5.76
CA ARG A 137 -3.74 -0.37 6.85
C ARG A 137 -4.08 0.66 7.91
N SER A 138 -3.44 0.54 9.04
CA SER A 138 -3.37 1.61 10.02
C SER A 138 -2.27 2.63 9.66
N GLN A 139 -2.14 3.65 10.48
CA GLN A 139 -1.10 4.66 10.36
C GLN A 139 0.29 4.08 10.67
N SER A 140 1.32 4.65 10.03
CA SER A 140 2.72 4.32 10.25
C SER A 140 3.40 5.29 11.23
N PHE A 141 4.70 5.13 11.44
CA PHE A 141 5.50 6.06 12.25
C PHE A 141 5.58 7.48 11.68
N VAL A 142 5.13 7.73 10.47
CA VAL A 142 4.96 9.07 9.89
C VAL A 142 4.07 9.97 10.78
N THR A 143 3.07 9.38 11.41
CA THR A 143 2.19 10.09 12.36
C THR A 143 2.64 9.89 13.82
N GLY A 144 3.90 9.50 14.00
CA GLY A 144 4.48 9.23 15.32
C GLY A 144 3.87 8.01 16.01
N VAL A 145 4.29 7.78 17.24
CA VAL A 145 3.81 6.65 18.05
C VAL A 145 2.31 6.74 18.30
N SER A 146 1.74 7.94 18.41
CA SER A 146 0.30 8.11 18.61
C SER A 146 -0.54 7.53 17.45
N GLY A 147 -0.03 7.60 16.23
CA GLY A 147 -0.64 6.99 15.06
C GLY A 147 -0.45 5.48 15.02
N VAL A 148 0.76 5.01 15.27
CA VAL A 148 1.07 3.57 15.31
C VAL A 148 0.26 2.84 16.38
N LEU A 149 0.03 3.46 17.53
CA LEU A 149 -0.83 2.94 18.61
C LEU A 149 -2.32 3.29 18.43
N SER A 150 -2.78 3.57 17.19
CA SER A 150 -4.22 3.73 16.90
C SER A 150 -4.86 2.39 16.51
N CYS A 151 -6.17 2.22 16.50
CA CYS A 151 -7.21 3.18 16.83
C CYS A 151 -7.73 2.95 18.25
N GLY A 152 -7.91 4.04 19.00
CA GLY A 152 -8.38 4.02 20.39
C GLY A 152 -9.85 4.42 20.56
N CYS A 153 -10.67 4.45 19.49
CA CYS A 153 -12.11 4.72 19.58
C CYS A 153 -12.84 3.61 20.35
N GLU A 154 -14.04 3.87 20.83
CA GLU A 154 -14.79 2.89 21.64
C GLU A 154 -15.03 1.58 20.89
N ASN A 155 -15.34 1.65 19.59
CA ASN A 155 -15.50 0.44 18.77
C ASN A 155 -14.20 -0.39 18.73
N CYS A 156 -13.06 0.24 18.48
CA CYS A 156 -11.78 -0.46 18.49
C CYS A 156 -11.42 -1.03 19.86
N ARG A 157 -11.68 -0.29 20.96
CA ARG A 157 -11.46 -0.78 22.32
C ARG A 157 -12.25 -2.07 22.58
N GLN A 158 -13.49 -2.14 22.12
CA GLN A 158 -14.30 -3.34 22.23
C GLN A 158 -13.74 -4.49 21.40
N VAL A 159 -13.36 -4.24 20.14
CA VAL A 159 -12.77 -5.26 19.27
C VAL A 159 -11.44 -5.77 19.82
N PHE A 160 -10.56 -4.88 20.30
CA PHE A 160 -9.31 -5.27 20.95
C PHE A 160 -9.55 -6.14 22.21
N ARG A 161 -10.55 -5.79 23.05
CA ARG A 161 -10.92 -6.62 24.21
C ARG A 161 -11.37 -8.02 23.80
N GLN A 162 -12.16 -8.15 22.73
CA GLN A 162 -12.56 -9.46 22.20
C GLN A 162 -11.36 -10.28 21.71
N LYS A 163 -10.30 -9.61 21.27
CA LYS A 163 -9.03 -10.22 20.88
C LYS A 163 -8.03 -10.38 22.04
N GLY A 164 -8.47 -10.18 23.29
CA GLY A 164 -7.65 -10.35 24.49
C GLY A 164 -6.68 -9.18 24.77
N VAL A 165 -6.92 -8.00 24.21
CA VAL A 165 -6.08 -6.82 24.42
C VAL A 165 -6.84 -5.74 25.18
N ASN A 166 -6.27 -5.29 26.29
CA ASN A 166 -6.72 -4.10 27.01
C ASN A 166 -5.94 -2.87 26.52
N THR A 167 -6.57 -2.01 25.72
CA THR A 167 -5.94 -0.82 25.15
C THR A 167 -5.57 0.23 26.19
N ASP A 168 -6.24 0.29 27.34
CA ASP A 168 -5.85 1.18 28.43
C ASP A 168 -4.53 0.72 29.06
N ALA A 169 -4.35 -0.59 29.25
CA ALA A 169 -3.08 -1.14 29.70
C ALA A 169 -1.94 -0.89 28.68
N VAL A 170 -2.21 -0.96 27.37
CA VAL A 170 -1.22 -0.59 26.34
C VAL A 170 -0.83 0.88 26.46
N ARG A 171 -1.80 1.77 26.66
CA ARG A 171 -1.55 3.20 26.87
C ARG A 171 -0.70 3.45 28.12
N GLU A 172 -1.06 2.87 29.27
CA GLU A 172 -0.31 2.97 30.52
C GLU A 172 1.12 2.45 30.35
N GLN A 173 1.28 1.33 29.69
CA GLN A 173 2.60 0.75 29.40
C GLN A 173 3.44 1.69 28.52
N TYR A 174 2.83 2.33 27.53
CA TYR A 174 3.53 3.34 26.71
C TYR A 174 3.94 4.57 27.55
N GLU A 175 3.05 5.06 28.43
CA GLU A 175 3.37 6.18 29.34
C GLU A 175 4.57 5.87 30.25
N LEU A 176 4.69 4.62 30.69
CA LEU A 176 5.78 4.15 31.55
C LEU A 176 7.08 3.91 30.78
N LYS A 177 7.00 3.23 29.64
CA LYS A 177 8.17 2.72 28.88
C LYS A 177 8.60 3.63 27.74
N LYS A 178 7.70 4.51 27.26
CA LYS A 178 7.93 5.36 26.09
C LYS A 178 8.43 4.52 24.89
N ASP A 179 9.49 4.95 24.25
CA ASP A 179 10.03 4.28 23.05
C ASP A 179 10.50 2.85 23.33
N SER A 180 10.85 2.50 24.57
CA SER A 180 11.22 1.11 24.90
C SER A 180 10.07 0.11 24.80
N LEU A 181 8.83 0.56 24.59
CA LEU A 181 7.70 -0.31 24.25
C LEU A 181 7.94 -1.06 22.92
N PHE A 182 8.71 -0.49 22.01
CA PHE A 182 9.04 -1.07 20.71
C PHE A 182 10.35 -1.85 20.71
N ASP A 183 10.97 -2.03 21.89
CA ASP A 183 12.18 -2.85 21.99
C ASP A 183 11.91 -4.29 21.56
N MET A 184 12.85 -4.85 20.82
CA MET A 184 12.79 -6.20 20.31
C MET A 184 14.13 -6.88 20.39
N SER A 185 14.14 -8.20 20.60
CA SER A 185 15.36 -9.01 20.71
C SER A 185 16.05 -9.18 19.35
N ALA A 186 15.25 -9.28 18.29
CA ALA A 186 15.70 -9.34 16.92
C ALA A 186 14.65 -8.68 16.02
N TYR A 187 15.12 -8.02 14.97
CA TYR A 187 14.28 -7.45 13.94
C TYR A 187 14.74 -7.97 12.57
N PRO A 188 14.18 -9.06 12.08
CA PRO A 188 14.55 -9.60 10.79
C PRO A 188 14.03 -8.70 9.65
N ALA A 189 14.80 -8.63 8.58
CA ALA A 189 14.50 -7.80 7.42
C ALA A 189 13.17 -8.19 6.69
N ASP A 190 12.62 -9.37 6.97
CA ASP A 190 11.32 -9.83 6.46
C ASP A 190 10.13 -9.31 7.30
N GLY A 191 10.37 -8.45 8.30
CA GLY A 191 9.33 -7.86 9.15
C GLY A 191 8.73 -8.79 10.20
N GLN A 192 9.25 -9.99 10.35
CA GLN A 192 8.82 -10.93 11.39
C GLN A 192 9.52 -10.60 12.72
N PHE A 193 8.97 -9.66 13.47
CA PHE A 193 9.54 -9.22 14.74
C PHE A 193 8.80 -9.79 15.95
N VAL A 194 9.51 -9.87 17.07
CA VAL A 194 8.94 -10.17 18.39
C VAL A 194 9.34 -9.03 19.32
N LEU A 195 8.36 -8.29 19.80
CA LEU A 195 8.56 -7.24 20.79
C LEU A 195 8.87 -7.88 22.16
N GLU A 196 9.77 -7.25 22.92
CA GLU A 196 10.11 -7.71 24.30
C GLU A 196 8.92 -7.54 25.26
N ASP A 197 8.06 -6.56 25.00
CA ASP A 197 6.82 -6.37 25.75
C ASP A 197 5.69 -7.24 25.20
N PRO A 198 5.20 -8.24 25.96
CA PRO A 198 4.18 -9.16 25.46
C PRO A 198 2.82 -8.50 25.22
N LEU A 199 2.51 -7.39 25.94
CA LEU A 199 1.27 -6.66 25.72
C LEU A 199 1.34 -5.87 24.41
N ALA A 200 2.46 -5.22 24.13
CA ALA A 200 2.69 -4.56 22.85
C ALA A 200 2.68 -5.57 21.69
N GLN A 201 3.35 -6.73 21.85
CA GLN A 201 3.32 -7.80 20.86
C GLN A 201 1.88 -8.21 20.54
N ARG A 202 1.07 -8.50 21.54
CA ARG A 202 -0.32 -8.92 21.36
C ARG A 202 -1.19 -7.80 20.75
N PHE A 203 -0.91 -6.54 21.09
CA PHE A 203 -1.59 -5.40 20.47
C PHE A 203 -1.38 -5.34 18.95
N PHE A 204 -0.15 -5.51 18.48
CA PHE A 204 0.13 -5.52 17.03
C PHE A 204 -0.45 -6.74 16.35
N GLU A 205 -0.43 -7.92 16.96
CA GLU A 205 -1.09 -9.11 16.43
C GLU A 205 -2.61 -8.90 16.28
N ALA A 206 -3.26 -8.32 17.29
CA ALA A 206 -4.68 -7.99 17.20
C ALA A 206 -4.99 -6.95 16.12
N LYS A 207 -4.08 -6.00 15.92
CA LYS A 207 -4.17 -5.01 14.84
C LYS A 207 -4.09 -5.67 13.46
N GLU A 208 -3.18 -6.64 13.28
CA GLU A 208 -3.09 -7.45 12.08
C GLU A 208 -4.39 -8.22 11.79
N GLU A 209 -4.98 -8.82 12.83
CA GLU A 209 -6.27 -9.50 12.73
C GLU A 209 -7.40 -8.56 12.29
N ILE A 210 -7.47 -7.34 12.85
CA ILE A 210 -8.47 -6.33 12.51
C ILE A 210 -8.37 -5.93 11.03
N ILE A 211 -7.16 -5.67 10.55
CA ILE A 211 -6.94 -5.33 9.14
C ILE A 211 -7.30 -6.51 8.24
N ALA A 212 -6.92 -7.73 8.60
CA ALA A 212 -7.25 -8.93 7.83
C ALA A 212 -8.77 -9.18 7.73
N GLU A 213 -9.52 -8.95 8.81
CA GLU A 213 -10.99 -9.05 8.81
C GLU A 213 -11.63 -8.03 7.88
N SER A 214 -11.12 -6.79 7.87
CA SER A 214 -11.60 -5.74 6.97
C SER A 214 -11.30 -6.06 5.50
N VAL A 215 -10.09 -6.55 5.21
CA VAL A 215 -9.71 -7.00 3.87
C VAL A 215 -10.58 -8.17 3.42
N TRP A 216 -10.85 -9.13 4.31
CA TRP A 216 -11.73 -10.25 4.01
C TRP A 216 -13.15 -9.80 3.64
N ASP A 217 -13.75 -8.88 4.41
CA ASP A 217 -15.12 -8.39 4.16
C ASP A 217 -15.22 -7.65 2.81
N LEU A 218 -14.25 -6.78 2.51
CA LEU A 218 -14.18 -6.08 1.23
C LEU A 218 -13.90 -7.05 0.07
N SER A 219 -12.94 -7.96 0.23
CA SER A 219 -12.62 -8.93 -0.82
C SER A 219 -13.80 -9.82 -1.17
N ARG A 220 -14.56 -10.27 -0.18
CA ARG A 220 -15.77 -11.05 -0.40
C ARG A 220 -16.80 -10.25 -1.22
N PHE A 221 -17.07 -9.00 -0.83
CA PHE A 221 -18.00 -8.14 -1.53
C PHE A 221 -17.62 -7.95 -3.01
N PHE A 222 -16.36 -7.67 -3.30
CA PHE A 222 -15.91 -7.48 -4.68
C PHE A 222 -15.87 -8.78 -5.48
N LYS A 223 -15.47 -9.89 -4.87
CA LYS A 223 -15.48 -11.20 -5.53
C LYS A 223 -16.91 -11.70 -5.85
N GLU A 224 -17.88 -11.41 -5.01
CA GLU A 224 -19.30 -11.68 -5.29
C GLU A 224 -19.82 -10.91 -6.51
N LYS A 225 -19.15 -9.81 -6.92
CA LYS A 225 -19.42 -9.06 -8.16
C LYS A 225 -18.58 -9.54 -9.36
N GLY A 226 -17.79 -10.58 -9.20
CA GLY A 226 -16.93 -11.11 -10.26
C GLY A 226 -15.62 -10.36 -10.46
N LEU A 227 -15.26 -9.46 -9.54
CA LEU A 227 -14.06 -8.63 -9.65
C LEU A 227 -12.83 -9.35 -9.03
N ILE A 228 -11.69 -9.24 -9.67
CA ILE A 228 -10.41 -9.60 -9.05
C ILE A 228 -10.03 -8.57 -7.99
N VAL A 229 -9.34 -9.01 -6.93
CA VAL A 229 -8.95 -8.16 -5.81
C VAL A 229 -7.44 -8.10 -5.70
N GLY A 230 -6.89 -6.90 -5.88
CA GLY A 230 -5.50 -6.58 -5.61
C GLY A 230 -5.34 -5.80 -4.30
N LEU A 231 -4.17 -5.91 -3.66
CA LEU A 231 -3.84 -5.14 -2.45
C LEU A 231 -2.55 -4.35 -2.63
N ASP A 232 -2.59 -3.08 -2.23
CA ASP A 232 -1.38 -2.27 -2.05
C ASP A 232 -0.82 -2.46 -0.64
N LEU A 233 0.40 -2.95 -0.55
CA LEU A 233 1.00 -3.32 0.72
C LEU A 233 2.31 -2.57 0.97
N PHE A 234 2.52 -2.17 2.21
CA PHE A 234 3.83 -1.73 2.67
C PHE A 234 4.84 -2.86 2.48
N THR A 235 6.09 -2.46 2.28
CA THR A 235 7.20 -3.42 2.21
C THR A 235 7.22 -4.34 3.44
N PRO A 236 7.55 -5.63 3.30
CA PRO A 236 7.50 -6.58 4.41
C PRO A 236 8.16 -6.09 5.69
N VAL A 237 9.32 -5.44 5.57
CA VAL A 237 10.10 -4.97 6.73
C VAL A 237 9.35 -4.05 7.70
N VAL A 238 8.37 -3.28 7.25
CA VAL A 238 7.60 -2.35 8.10
C VAL A 238 6.09 -2.64 8.12
N SER A 239 5.62 -3.60 7.33
CA SER A 239 4.19 -3.84 7.10
C SER A 239 3.41 -4.18 8.38
N ARG A 240 3.99 -4.90 9.32
CA ARG A 240 3.33 -5.33 10.56
C ARG A 240 2.99 -4.16 11.48
N PHE A 241 3.78 -3.10 11.50
CA PHE A 241 3.47 -1.90 12.29
C PHE A 241 2.17 -1.22 11.86
N VAL A 242 1.84 -1.34 10.58
CA VAL A 242 0.58 -0.80 10.03
C VAL A 242 -0.54 -1.84 9.98
N GLY A 243 -0.34 -3.01 10.59
CA GLY A 243 -1.33 -4.09 10.65
C GLY A 243 -1.40 -4.95 9.40
N GLN A 244 -0.44 -4.88 8.50
CA GLN A 244 -0.40 -5.70 7.29
C GLN A 244 0.47 -6.94 7.50
N ASN A 245 -0.14 -8.03 7.94
CA ASN A 245 0.49 -9.34 8.00
C ASN A 245 0.28 -10.08 6.67
N TYR A 246 1.34 -10.23 5.89
CA TYR A 246 1.29 -10.85 4.56
C TYR A 246 0.66 -12.25 4.59
N GLY A 247 1.02 -13.09 5.58
CA GLY A 247 0.48 -14.44 5.72
C GLY A 247 -1.03 -14.49 6.01
N MET A 248 -1.59 -13.41 6.54
CA MET A 248 -3.02 -13.30 6.84
C MET A 248 -3.81 -12.69 5.68
N ILE A 249 -3.42 -11.49 5.22
CA ILE A 249 -4.23 -10.70 4.30
C ILE A 249 -4.18 -11.21 2.85
N THR A 250 -3.07 -11.80 2.42
CA THR A 250 -2.94 -12.28 1.04
C THR A 250 -3.82 -13.47 0.70
N LYS A 251 -4.37 -14.14 1.72
CA LYS A 251 -5.36 -15.24 1.52
C LYS A 251 -6.64 -14.77 0.84
N TYR A 252 -6.93 -13.49 0.90
CA TYR A 252 -8.16 -12.91 0.38
C TYR A 252 -7.96 -12.17 -0.95
N ALA A 253 -6.71 -12.02 -1.39
CA ALA A 253 -6.34 -11.33 -2.61
C ALA A 253 -6.05 -12.29 -3.76
N ASP A 254 -6.32 -11.83 -4.98
CA ASP A 254 -5.90 -12.50 -6.21
C ASP A 254 -4.47 -12.09 -6.58
N PHE A 255 -4.09 -10.85 -6.28
CA PHE A 255 -2.72 -10.38 -6.42
C PHE A 255 -2.35 -9.31 -5.38
N ILE A 256 -1.06 -9.10 -5.20
CA ILE A 256 -0.52 -8.02 -4.36
C ILE A 256 0.52 -7.20 -5.11
N LYS A 257 0.61 -5.93 -4.73
CA LYS A 257 1.69 -5.01 -5.11
C LYS A 257 2.38 -4.52 -3.82
N PRO A 258 3.45 -5.19 -3.37
CA PRO A 258 4.30 -4.65 -2.30
C PRO A 258 5.03 -3.40 -2.79
N MET A 259 5.00 -2.32 -2.01
CA MET A 259 5.71 -1.08 -2.30
C MET A 259 7.20 -1.22 -1.96
N LEU A 260 8.01 -1.74 -2.87
CA LEU A 260 9.44 -1.96 -2.66
C LEU A 260 10.27 -0.72 -3.02
N TYR A 261 9.85 0.44 -2.51
CA TYR A 261 10.35 1.77 -2.85
C TYR A 261 11.62 2.10 -2.05
N ARG A 262 12.79 1.98 -2.69
CA ARG A 262 14.10 2.18 -2.04
C ARG A 262 14.66 3.59 -2.21
N ARG A 263 14.15 4.36 -3.17
CA ARG A 263 14.60 5.70 -3.52
C ARG A 263 13.60 6.80 -3.13
N THR A 264 12.47 6.39 -2.60
CA THR A 264 11.41 7.28 -2.14
C THR A 264 11.73 7.77 -0.73
N ASP A 265 11.90 9.09 -0.59
CA ASP A 265 12.13 9.78 0.69
C ASP A 265 10.83 10.44 1.16
N ALA A 266 9.79 9.62 1.28
CA ALA A 266 8.44 9.99 1.66
C ALA A 266 7.69 8.75 2.23
N PRO A 267 6.44 8.89 2.74
CA PRO A 267 5.64 7.75 3.21
C PRO A 267 5.60 6.60 2.19
N ALA A 268 5.65 5.38 2.71
CA ALA A 268 5.82 4.11 1.99
C ALA A 268 7.24 3.86 1.42
N GLY A 269 8.15 4.83 1.42
CA GLY A 269 9.57 4.59 1.13
C GLY A 269 10.23 3.76 2.24
N ILE A 270 10.95 2.69 1.87
CA ILE A 270 11.52 1.74 2.86
C ILE A 270 12.46 2.46 3.83
N GLY A 271 13.40 3.23 3.32
CA GLY A 271 14.37 3.96 4.15
C GLY A 271 13.71 5.01 5.04
N TYR A 272 12.72 5.72 4.49
CA TYR A 272 11.98 6.75 5.22
C TYR A 272 11.20 6.17 6.40
N GLU A 273 10.39 5.15 6.17
CA GLU A 273 9.58 4.51 7.21
C GLU A 273 10.46 3.81 8.27
N TYR A 274 11.55 3.18 7.82
CA TYR A 274 12.46 2.48 8.73
C TYR A 274 13.23 3.47 9.62
N ALA A 275 13.69 4.60 9.09
CA ALA A 275 14.36 5.63 9.87
C ALA A 275 13.45 6.22 10.97
N LEU A 276 12.16 6.40 10.68
CA LEU A 276 11.18 6.83 11.67
C LEU A 276 10.95 5.76 12.76
N PHE A 277 10.89 4.49 12.38
CA PHE A 277 10.82 3.39 13.34
C PHE A 277 12.05 3.35 14.27
N GLU A 278 13.26 3.47 13.73
CA GLU A 278 14.50 3.44 14.54
C GLU A 278 14.58 4.54 15.61
N GLN A 279 13.89 5.68 15.40
CA GLN A 279 13.81 6.74 16.40
C GLN A 279 13.05 6.28 17.65
N HIS A 280 12.12 5.33 17.50
CA HIS A 280 11.26 4.81 18.55
C HIS A 280 11.62 3.40 19.01
N ALA A 281 12.70 2.82 18.54
CA ALA A 281 13.17 1.50 18.92
C ALA A 281 14.69 1.51 19.20
N PRO A 282 15.13 2.20 20.26
CA PRO A 282 16.56 2.46 20.50
C PRO A 282 17.40 1.19 20.70
N LYS A 283 16.80 0.10 21.19
CA LYS A 283 17.51 -1.18 21.30
C LYS A 283 17.58 -1.95 19.97
N ALA A 284 16.65 -1.73 19.06
CA ALA A 284 16.75 -2.28 17.70
C ALA A 284 17.84 -1.57 16.90
N ARG A 285 18.07 -0.29 17.17
CA ARG A 285 19.07 0.53 16.51
C ARG A 285 20.48 -0.08 16.64
N GLY A 286 21.09 -0.41 15.50
CA GLY A 286 22.42 -1.01 15.45
C GLY A 286 22.49 -2.52 15.69
N ARG A 287 21.38 -3.20 16.05
CA ARG A 287 21.31 -4.67 16.08
C ARG A 287 20.86 -5.26 14.75
N VAL A 288 20.10 -4.50 14.00
CA VAL A 288 19.68 -4.85 12.64
C VAL A 288 19.83 -3.59 11.79
N SER A 289 20.82 -3.58 10.91
CA SER A 289 20.85 -2.60 9.83
C SER A 289 20.10 -3.18 8.63
N LEU A 290 19.26 -2.37 7.98
CA LEU A 290 18.74 -2.76 6.68
C LEU A 290 19.92 -2.91 5.71
N PRO A 291 19.92 -3.95 4.87
CA PRO A 291 20.85 -4.01 3.76
C PRO A 291 20.68 -2.78 2.86
N GLU A 292 21.73 -2.41 2.16
CA GLU A 292 21.66 -1.28 1.24
C GLU A 292 21.44 -1.72 -0.22
N GLY A 293 21.01 -0.79 -1.04
CA GLY A 293 20.97 -0.94 -2.48
C GLY A 293 20.11 -2.11 -2.95
N ILE A 294 20.68 -2.94 -3.83
CA ILE A 294 19.94 -4.07 -4.44
C ILE A 294 19.68 -5.19 -3.43
N THR A 295 20.57 -5.40 -2.46
CA THR A 295 20.42 -6.43 -1.43
C THR A 295 19.18 -6.19 -0.56
N LEU A 296 18.83 -4.93 -0.28
CA LEU A 296 17.58 -4.60 0.39
C LEU A 296 16.37 -5.07 -0.43
N LEU A 297 16.37 -4.80 -1.74
CA LEU A 297 15.30 -5.28 -2.61
C LEU A 297 15.19 -6.80 -2.59
N GLU A 298 16.32 -7.51 -2.77
CA GLU A 298 16.36 -8.98 -2.80
C GLU A 298 15.82 -9.60 -1.50
N THR A 299 16.19 -9.04 -0.35
CA THR A 299 15.66 -9.48 0.95
C THR A 299 14.13 -9.31 1.03
N GLN A 300 13.60 -8.20 0.53
CA GLN A 300 12.14 -7.97 0.51
C GLN A 300 11.45 -8.89 -0.51
N LEU A 301 12.06 -9.14 -1.66
CA LEU A 301 11.54 -10.09 -2.65
C LEU A 301 11.46 -11.51 -2.08
N ASP A 302 12.46 -11.96 -1.32
CA ASP A 302 12.43 -13.25 -0.64
C ASP A 302 11.26 -13.37 0.33
N ALA A 303 10.95 -12.31 1.08
CA ALA A 303 9.81 -12.27 1.98
C ALA A 303 8.48 -12.32 1.22
N VAL A 304 8.33 -11.53 0.15
CA VAL A 304 7.16 -11.51 -0.75
C VAL A 304 6.99 -12.85 -1.45
N GLY A 305 8.07 -13.52 -1.81
CA GLY A 305 8.05 -14.83 -2.48
C GLY A 305 7.29 -15.91 -1.72
N LYS A 306 7.18 -15.80 -0.40
CA LYS A 306 6.54 -16.80 0.49
C LYS A 306 5.00 -16.84 0.39
N VAL A 307 4.33 -15.83 -0.21
CA VAL A 307 2.87 -15.82 -0.32
C VAL A 307 2.38 -16.50 -1.59
N ALA A 308 1.13 -16.99 -1.58
CA ALA A 308 0.60 -17.85 -2.64
C ALA A 308 -0.14 -17.11 -3.77
N CYS A 309 -0.61 -15.87 -3.55
CA CYS A 309 -1.33 -15.10 -4.57
C CYS A 309 -0.40 -14.54 -5.64
N GLY A 310 -0.95 -13.95 -6.72
CA GLY A 310 -0.16 -13.22 -7.74
C GLY A 310 0.68 -12.11 -7.11
N LYS A 311 1.92 -11.96 -7.53
CA LYS A 311 2.88 -11.03 -6.93
C LYS A 311 3.49 -10.12 -7.98
N TYR A 312 3.26 -8.81 -7.83
CA TYR A 312 3.77 -7.78 -8.71
C TYR A 312 4.54 -6.74 -7.88
N PRO A 313 5.82 -7.00 -7.54
CA PRO A 313 6.63 -6.03 -6.82
C PRO A 313 6.55 -4.64 -7.43
N GLY A 314 6.17 -3.65 -6.61
CA GLY A 314 6.09 -2.25 -7.02
C GLY A 314 7.47 -1.63 -7.07
N ILE A 315 7.86 -1.16 -8.25
CA ILE A 315 9.13 -0.46 -8.48
C ILE A 315 8.79 0.97 -8.87
N GLU A 316 9.30 1.93 -8.11
CA GLU A 316 9.12 3.34 -8.40
C GLU A 316 9.88 3.74 -9.66
N ILE A 317 9.16 4.34 -10.62
CA ILE A 317 9.73 4.81 -11.89
C ILE A 317 9.62 6.33 -12.06
N ASN A 318 8.96 7.01 -11.15
CA ASN A 318 8.88 8.47 -11.14
C ASN A 318 10.21 9.08 -10.71
N TYR A 319 10.41 10.34 -11.07
CA TYR A 319 11.55 11.12 -10.64
C TYR A 319 11.06 12.46 -10.07
N ASP A 320 11.45 12.75 -8.87
CA ASP A 320 11.35 14.06 -8.22
C ASP A 320 12.60 14.29 -7.38
N LYS A 321 13.21 15.45 -7.52
CA LYS A 321 14.50 15.77 -6.85
C LYS A 321 14.42 15.75 -5.32
N GLU A 322 13.23 15.94 -4.74
CA GLU A 322 13.00 16.03 -3.30
C GLU A 322 12.42 14.74 -2.72
N ILE A 323 11.58 14.05 -3.49
CA ILE A 323 10.80 12.91 -3.02
C ILE A 323 11.35 11.56 -3.51
N VAL A 324 11.74 11.46 -4.79
CA VAL A 324 12.14 10.17 -5.39
C VAL A 324 13.24 10.33 -6.44
N ARG A 325 14.43 9.83 -6.12
CA ARG A 325 15.62 10.00 -6.96
C ARG A 325 15.97 8.70 -7.68
N THR A 326 15.12 8.29 -8.60
CA THR A 326 15.35 7.14 -9.47
C THR A 326 16.14 7.52 -10.72
N ASP A 327 16.76 6.54 -11.34
CA ASP A 327 17.48 6.67 -12.61
C ASP A 327 17.33 5.38 -13.44
N PRO A 328 17.68 5.40 -14.76
CA PRO A 328 17.54 4.22 -15.63
C PRO A 328 18.30 2.98 -15.13
N ASP A 329 19.47 3.13 -14.53
CA ASP A 329 20.25 2.01 -13.99
C ASP A 329 19.55 1.37 -12.78
N TYR A 330 18.98 2.21 -11.90
CA TYR A 330 18.16 1.76 -10.79
C TYR A 330 16.95 0.92 -11.26
N ILE A 331 16.22 1.40 -12.29
CA ILE A 331 15.07 0.70 -12.86
C ILE A 331 15.50 -0.66 -13.42
N ALA A 332 16.52 -0.65 -14.26
CA ALA A 332 17.04 -1.87 -14.90
C ALA A 332 17.47 -2.92 -13.87
N LYS A 333 18.27 -2.52 -12.86
CA LYS A 333 18.73 -3.42 -11.79
C LYS A 333 17.58 -3.95 -10.93
N SER A 334 16.57 -3.12 -10.65
CA SER A 334 15.40 -3.53 -9.87
C SER A 334 14.57 -4.58 -10.59
N LEU A 335 14.24 -4.34 -11.86
CA LEU A 335 13.49 -5.29 -12.69
C LEU A 335 14.25 -6.59 -12.94
N ALA A 336 15.57 -6.52 -13.14
CA ALA A 336 16.42 -7.70 -13.23
C ALA A 336 16.39 -8.53 -11.92
N ALA A 337 16.38 -7.90 -10.75
CA ALA A 337 16.26 -8.61 -9.48
C ALA A 337 14.89 -9.27 -9.32
N VAL A 338 13.80 -8.57 -9.62
CA VAL A 338 12.44 -9.13 -9.61
C VAL A 338 12.37 -10.40 -10.46
N ARG A 339 12.95 -10.37 -11.64
CA ARG A 339 12.98 -11.52 -12.56
C ARG A 339 13.83 -12.68 -12.04
N ARG A 340 15.04 -12.40 -11.49
CA ARG A 340 15.92 -13.45 -10.90
C ARG A 340 15.25 -14.20 -9.76
N HIS A 341 14.37 -13.52 -9.00
CA HIS A 341 13.58 -14.14 -7.92
C HIS A 341 12.34 -14.89 -8.42
N GLY A 342 12.15 -15.02 -9.75
CA GLY A 342 11.09 -15.83 -10.34
C GLY A 342 9.70 -15.21 -10.27
N PHE A 343 9.59 -13.90 -10.08
CA PHE A 343 8.29 -13.24 -10.15
C PHE A 343 7.79 -13.13 -11.58
N GLU A 344 6.49 -13.36 -11.77
CA GLU A 344 5.86 -13.33 -13.09
C GLU A 344 5.77 -11.91 -13.65
N GLY A 345 5.73 -10.91 -12.79
CA GLY A 345 5.55 -9.52 -13.18
C GLY A 345 6.08 -8.51 -12.18
N ALA A 346 5.95 -7.23 -12.54
CA ALA A 346 6.24 -6.08 -11.70
C ALA A 346 5.17 -4.99 -11.93
N ALA A 347 4.95 -4.13 -10.93
CA ALA A 347 4.17 -2.92 -11.10
C ALA A 347 5.10 -1.71 -11.25
N LEU A 348 4.89 -0.95 -12.32
CA LEU A 348 5.59 0.31 -12.54
C LEU A 348 4.82 1.44 -11.84
N CYS A 349 5.41 1.97 -10.79
CA CYS A 349 4.77 2.83 -9.81
C CYS A 349 5.43 4.20 -9.77
N TRP A 350 4.73 5.20 -9.35
CA TRP A 350 3.32 5.19 -8.90
C TRP A 350 2.38 5.90 -9.88
N ASN A 351 2.91 6.71 -10.81
CA ASN A 351 2.12 7.36 -11.84
C ASN A 351 2.91 7.37 -13.15
N ILE A 352 2.52 6.53 -14.11
CA ILE A 352 3.24 6.44 -15.39
C ILE A 352 3.12 7.71 -16.22
N MET A 353 2.12 8.57 -15.95
CA MET A 353 1.95 9.83 -16.66
C MET A 353 3.13 10.77 -16.42
N GLU A 354 3.75 10.70 -15.25
CA GLU A 354 4.88 11.52 -14.81
C GLU A 354 6.24 10.80 -14.96
N ALA A 355 6.24 9.57 -15.46
CA ALA A 355 7.47 8.80 -15.59
C ALA A 355 8.38 9.35 -16.69
N PRO A 356 9.67 9.61 -16.40
CA PRO A 356 10.63 10.02 -17.42
C PRO A 356 10.76 8.95 -18.52
N GLU A 357 10.84 9.40 -19.78
CA GLU A 357 10.99 8.49 -20.93
C GLU A 357 12.17 7.53 -20.78
N ALA A 358 13.32 8.01 -20.31
CA ALA A 358 14.50 7.19 -20.07
C ALA A 358 14.26 6.03 -19.08
N HIS A 359 13.32 6.18 -18.13
CA HIS A 359 12.96 5.10 -17.19
C HIS A 359 12.09 4.04 -17.84
N ILE A 360 11.18 4.45 -18.73
CA ILE A 360 10.37 3.53 -19.55
C ILE A 360 11.26 2.77 -20.52
N GLU A 361 12.21 3.45 -21.16
CA GLU A 361 13.21 2.79 -22.03
C GLU A 361 14.08 1.79 -21.26
N ALA A 362 14.46 2.08 -20.01
CA ALA A 362 15.21 1.16 -19.18
C ALA A 362 14.43 -0.12 -18.88
N ALA A 363 13.13 0.00 -18.57
CA ALA A 363 12.24 -1.13 -18.41
C ALA A 363 12.11 -1.96 -19.70
N ALA A 364 11.96 -1.29 -20.84
CA ALA A 364 11.87 -1.93 -22.15
C ALA A 364 13.16 -2.67 -22.55
N ARG A 365 14.33 -2.10 -22.30
CA ARG A 365 15.62 -2.77 -22.54
C ARG A 365 15.74 -4.06 -21.75
N GLN A 366 15.38 -4.06 -20.47
CA GLN A 366 15.39 -5.26 -19.63
C GLN A 366 14.45 -6.37 -20.14
N GLU A 367 13.38 -6.02 -20.85
CA GLU A 367 12.50 -7.01 -21.48
C GLU A 367 13.11 -7.57 -22.78
N ASN A 368 13.77 -6.75 -23.57
CA ASN A 368 14.34 -7.12 -24.88
C ASN A 368 15.66 -7.91 -24.80
N GLU A 369 16.51 -7.65 -23.81
CA GLU A 369 17.79 -8.36 -23.61
C GLU A 369 17.62 -9.87 -23.33
N GLN A 370 16.38 -10.33 -23.17
CA GLN A 370 16.06 -11.70 -22.79
C GLN A 370 15.08 -12.41 -23.74
N ARG A 371 14.73 -11.77 -24.87
CA ARG A 371 14.09 -12.41 -26.04
C ARG A 371 15.16 -12.96 -26.96
#